data_45507a3c353196bfe6a384f0094e9b23
#
_entry.id   45507a3c353196bfe6a384f0094e9b23
#
_cell.length_a   1.000
_cell.length_b   1.000
_cell.length_c   1.000
_cell.angle_alpha   90.00
_cell.angle_beta   90.00
_cell.angle_gamma   90.00
#
_symmetry.space_group_name_H-M   'P 1'
#
loop_
_entity.id
_entity.type
_entity.pdbx_description
1 polymer ?
#
loop_
_entity_poly.entity_id
_entity_poly.type
_entity_poly.pdbx_seq_one_letter_code
_entity_poly.pdbx_strand_id
1 'polypeptide(L)'
;MTHKPIIKFENVSKSFDDNGELILKDINFELESGKFYTLLGASGSGKSTILNIIAGLTDATSGDIYLDGERINDVPINKRDVHTVFQNYALLPHKNVFDNIAFPLKIRKIDKHEIEKRVMEALKLVRLTGFEHRRIQKLSGGQKQRVAIARAIINQPKVVLLDEPLSALDLKLRTEMQYELRALQQKLGITFIFVTHDQEEALAMSDWIFIINEGEIIQSGTPVDIYDEPINRFVATFIGESNIVKGIMLSDYLVEFNGKKFESVDGGMRQNEAVDVVIRPEDLRQTLPDEGKLLVRVKTQLFRGVHYEIIATDDLGQEWMIHSTRQAIVGEVIGLDFDPEDIHIMRLNETEEDFDARIEEYVEEETIEAGLINAIEEEMVVDGTKD
;
A
#
# COMPACT_ATOMS: atom_id res chain seq x y z
N MET A 1 8.34 25.97 -1.10
CA MET A 1 9.60 25.33 -1.53
C MET A 1 9.16 24.09 -2.29
N THR A 2 9.37 24.03 -3.58
CA THR A 2 9.04 22.84 -4.39
C THR A 2 9.91 21.69 -3.89
N HIS A 3 9.31 20.70 -3.23
CA HIS A 3 9.99 19.48 -2.80
C HIS A 3 10.46 18.73 -4.04
N LYS A 4 11.77 18.62 -4.21
CA LYS A 4 12.38 17.85 -5.28
C LYS A 4 12.20 16.35 -4.98
N PRO A 5 11.55 15.56 -5.84
CA PRO A 5 11.36 14.14 -5.60
C PRO A 5 12.70 13.40 -5.55
N ILE A 6 12.81 12.39 -4.68
CA ILE A 6 14.00 11.54 -4.59
C ILE A 6 14.06 10.55 -5.76
N ILE A 7 12.93 10.03 -6.18
CA ILE A 7 12.76 9.21 -7.39
C ILE A 7 11.61 9.81 -8.19
N LYS A 8 11.77 9.88 -9.53
CA LYS A 8 10.70 10.23 -10.45
C LYS A 8 10.77 9.31 -11.66
N PHE A 9 9.62 8.78 -12.05
CA PHE A 9 9.39 8.07 -13.30
C PHE A 9 8.52 8.92 -14.20
N GLU A 10 8.95 9.10 -15.44
CA GLU A 10 8.21 9.83 -16.48
C GLU A 10 8.03 8.92 -17.70
N ASN A 11 6.78 8.46 -17.91
CA ASN A 11 6.34 7.65 -19.05
C ASN A 11 7.20 6.41 -19.28
N VAL A 12 7.58 5.73 -18.18
CA VAL A 12 8.50 4.60 -18.21
C VAL A 12 7.80 3.33 -18.64
N SER A 13 8.25 2.75 -19.77
CA SER A 13 7.76 1.47 -20.24
C SER A 13 8.90 0.45 -20.39
N LYS A 14 8.57 -0.83 -20.27
CA LYS A 14 9.53 -1.93 -20.41
C LYS A 14 8.97 -3.10 -21.18
N SER A 15 9.71 -3.52 -22.23
CA SER A 15 9.56 -4.81 -22.90
C SER A 15 10.86 -5.60 -22.79
N PHE A 16 10.78 -6.93 -22.68
CA PHE A 16 11.94 -7.82 -22.74
C PHE A 16 12.07 -8.53 -24.10
N ASP A 17 10.99 -8.59 -24.88
CA ASP A 17 10.94 -9.30 -26.16
C ASP A 17 10.88 -8.33 -27.33
N ASP A 18 11.48 -8.75 -28.47
CA ASP A 18 11.40 -8.04 -29.77
C ASP A 18 9.94 -7.99 -30.31
N ASN A 19 9.04 -8.78 -29.75
CA ASN A 19 7.61 -8.80 -30.10
C ASN A 19 6.83 -7.62 -29.55
N GLY A 20 7.44 -6.79 -28.68
CA GLY A 20 6.86 -5.53 -28.21
C GLY A 20 5.85 -5.68 -27.07
N GLU A 21 5.69 -6.87 -26.46
CA GLU A 21 4.85 -7.02 -25.28
C GLU A 21 5.44 -6.22 -24.11
N LEU A 22 4.63 -5.30 -23.57
CA LEU A 22 5.04 -4.43 -22.48
C LEU A 22 4.77 -5.10 -21.14
N ILE A 23 5.83 -5.23 -20.33
CA ILE A 23 5.75 -5.66 -18.92
C ILE A 23 5.49 -4.48 -17.99
N LEU A 24 5.93 -3.28 -18.39
CA LEU A 24 5.55 -2.02 -17.75
C LEU A 24 5.03 -1.10 -18.84
N LYS A 25 3.91 -0.45 -18.55
CA LYS A 25 3.16 0.37 -19.48
C LYS A 25 3.00 1.76 -18.87
N ASP A 26 3.74 2.71 -19.41
CA ASP A 26 3.61 4.15 -19.10
C ASP A 26 3.59 4.48 -17.59
N ILE A 27 4.56 3.95 -16.87
CA ILE A 27 4.66 4.12 -15.42
C ILE A 27 5.09 5.55 -15.10
N ASN A 28 4.26 6.24 -14.31
CA ASN A 28 4.46 7.59 -13.82
C ASN A 28 4.29 7.63 -12.31
N PHE A 29 5.28 8.13 -11.58
CA PHE A 29 5.17 8.43 -10.16
C PHE A 29 6.34 9.28 -9.66
N GLU A 30 6.13 9.93 -8.51
CA GLU A 30 7.15 10.68 -7.79
C GLU A 30 7.21 10.20 -6.33
N LEU A 31 8.44 10.06 -5.81
CA LEU A 31 8.68 9.68 -4.42
C LEU A 31 9.40 10.80 -3.67
N GLU A 32 8.91 11.13 -2.49
CA GLU A 32 9.57 12.06 -1.58
C GLU A 32 10.69 11.38 -0.79
N SER A 33 11.64 12.17 -0.31
CA SER A 33 12.74 11.64 0.51
C SER A 33 12.28 11.25 1.91
N GLY A 34 12.86 10.18 2.45
CA GLY A 34 12.70 9.79 3.85
C GLY A 34 11.40 9.06 4.19
N LYS A 35 10.63 8.62 3.19
CA LYS A 35 9.40 7.84 3.36
C LYS A 35 9.61 6.35 3.04
N PHE A 36 8.66 5.52 3.47
CA PHE A 36 8.58 4.09 3.18
C PHE A 36 7.50 3.85 2.12
N TYR A 37 7.92 3.49 0.92
CA TYR A 37 7.04 3.20 -0.21
C TYR A 37 6.93 1.71 -0.45
N THR A 38 5.74 1.23 -0.77
CA THR A 38 5.54 -0.16 -1.16
C THR A 38 4.96 -0.28 -2.57
N LEU A 39 5.60 -1.13 -3.37
CA LEU A 39 5.05 -1.62 -4.64
C LEU A 39 4.34 -2.95 -4.35
N LEU A 40 3.03 -2.94 -4.36
CA LEU A 40 2.17 -4.07 -4.03
C LEU A 40 1.50 -4.62 -5.29
N GLY A 41 1.37 -5.92 -5.43
CA GLY A 41 0.68 -6.54 -6.57
C GLY A 41 0.92 -8.03 -6.66
N ALA A 42 0.21 -8.72 -7.53
CA ALA A 42 0.37 -10.14 -7.77
C ALA A 42 1.76 -10.49 -8.34
N SER A 43 2.14 -11.76 -8.29
CA SER A 43 3.37 -12.22 -8.94
C SER A 43 3.30 -11.95 -10.45
N GLY A 44 4.36 -11.39 -11.02
CA GLY A 44 4.41 -11.05 -12.44
C GLY A 44 3.83 -9.69 -12.82
N SER A 45 3.31 -8.89 -11.87
CA SER A 45 2.72 -7.57 -12.18
C SER A 45 3.72 -6.47 -12.58
N GLY A 46 5.05 -6.72 -12.51
CA GLY A 46 6.06 -5.74 -12.92
C GLY A 46 6.88 -5.10 -11.78
N LYS A 47 6.53 -5.33 -10.51
CA LYS A 47 7.17 -4.71 -9.32
C LYS A 47 8.69 -4.83 -9.28
N SER A 48 9.21 -6.05 -9.37
CA SER A 48 10.66 -6.30 -9.38
C SER A 48 11.34 -5.72 -10.63
N THR A 49 10.59 -5.53 -11.73
CA THR A 49 11.10 -4.84 -12.92
C THR A 49 11.32 -3.35 -12.64
N ILE A 50 10.36 -2.67 -11.99
CA ILE A 50 10.50 -1.27 -11.54
C ILE A 50 11.72 -1.15 -10.62
N LEU A 51 11.81 -2.03 -9.62
CA LEU A 51 12.93 -2.03 -8.69
C LEU A 51 14.28 -2.24 -9.38
N ASN A 52 14.36 -3.16 -10.37
CA ASN A 52 15.56 -3.43 -11.13
C ASN A 52 15.95 -2.25 -12.05
N ILE A 53 14.98 -1.51 -12.58
CA ILE A 53 15.22 -0.30 -13.36
C ILE A 53 15.82 0.80 -12.46
N ILE A 54 15.28 1.02 -11.26
CA ILE A 54 15.86 1.98 -10.30
C ILE A 54 17.29 1.57 -9.92
N ALA A 55 17.50 0.28 -9.67
CA ALA A 55 18.84 -0.24 -9.33
C ALA A 55 19.85 -0.13 -10.48
N GLY A 56 19.39 -0.03 -11.75
CA GLY A 56 20.22 -0.08 -12.94
C GLY A 56 20.65 -1.50 -13.35
N LEU A 57 19.90 -2.51 -12.92
CA LEU A 57 20.06 -3.91 -13.31
C LEU A 57 19.36 -4.22 -14.63
N THR A 58 18.38 -3.39 -14.99
CA THR A 58 17.61 -3.48 -16.24
C THR A 58 17.37 -2.06 -16.75
N ASP A 59 17.50 -1.86 -18.05
CA ASP A 59 17.22 -0.58 -18.68
C ASP A 59 15.72 -0.47 -19.01
N ALA A 60 15.16 0.74 -18.92
CA ALA A 60 13.85 1.04 -19.46
C ALA A 60 13.88 0.94 -21.00
N THR A 61 12.75 0.58 -21.62
CA THR A 61 12.60 0.60 -23.07
C THR A 61 12.31 2.02 -23.56
N SER A 62 11.51 2.79 -22.80
CA SER A 62 11.22 4.20 -23.04
C SER A 62 10.97 4.93 -21.73
N GLY A 63 10.88 6.25 -21.79
CA GLY A 63 10.67 7.12 -20.64
C GLY A 63 11.95 7.44 -19.87
N ASP A 64 11.83 8.31 -18.88
CA ASP A 64 12.95 8.84 -18.12
C ASP A 64 12.82 8.56 -16.62
N ILE A 65 13.97 8.25 -16.00
CA ILE A 65 14.04 7.98 -14.57
C ILE A 65 15.03 8.98 -13.95
N TYR A 66 14.60 9.57 -12.85
CA TYR A 66 15.43 10.53 -12.11
C TYR A 66 15.65 10.06 -10.67
N LEU A 67 16.88 10.27 -10.18
CA LEU A 67 17.26 10.08 -8.77
C LEU A 67 17.77 11.43 -8.26
N ASP A 68 17.09 11.99 -7.25
CA ASP A 68 17.41 13.32 -6.70
C ASP A 68 17.52 14.39 -7.80
N GLY A 69 16.62 14.30 -8.81
CA GLY A 69 16.51 15.18 -9.97
C GLY A 69 17.62 15.05 -11.02
N GLU A 70 18.49 14.07 -10.92
CA GLU A 70 19.45 13.71 -11.96
C GLU A 70 18.92 12.53 -12.77
N ARG A 71 18.85 12.66 -14.10
CA ARG A 71 18.44 11.56 -14.98
C ARG A 71 19.43 10.40 -14.87
N ILE A 72 18.94 9.21 -14.56
CA ILE A 72 19.78 8.04 -14.27
C ILE A 72 19.72 6.92 -15.31
N ASN A 73 19.01 7.08 -16.43
CA ASN A 73 18.89 6.04 -17.45
C ASN A 73 20.25 5.47 -17.87
N ASP A 74 21.23 6.35 -18.14
CA ASP A 74 22.56 6.00 -18.62
C ASP A 74 23.61 5.91 -17.49
N VAL A 75 23.20 6.06 -16.23
CA VAL A 75 24.11 6.00 -15.08
C VAL A 75 24.33 4.54 -14.68
N PRO A 76 25.57 4.04 -14.71
CA PRO A 76 25.86 2.66 -14.36
C PRO A 76 25.56 2.36 -12.87
N ILE A 77 25.13 1.14 -12.57
CA ILE A 77 24.70 0.66 -11.25
C ILE A 77 25.62 1.06 -10.09
N ASN A 78 26.93 0.99 -10.29
CA ASN A 78 27.93 1.29 -9.25
C ASN A 78 28.08 2.79 -8.93
N LYS A 79 27.45 3.67 -9.72
CA LYS A 79 27.43 5.13 -9.52
C LYS A 79 26.08 5.63 -9.01
N ARG A 80 25.03 4.80 -9.02
CA ARG A 80 23.74 5.14 -8.46
C ARG A 80 23.81 5.08 -6.92
N ASP A 81 23.29 6.09 -6.24
CA ASP A 81 23.24 6.12 -4.77
C ASP A 81 22.03 5.35 -4.24
N VAL A 82 21.94 4.09 -4.68
CA VAL A 82 20.86 3.15 -4.39
C VAL A 82 21.49 1.81 -3.98
N HIS A 83 20.92 1.16 -2.97
CA HIS A 83 21.37 -0.17 -2.56
C HIS A 83 20.21 -1.15 -2.48
N THR A 84 20.40 -2.38 -2.99
CA THR A 84 19.38 -3.41 -3.06
C THR A 84 19.61 -4.53 -2.05
N VAL A 85 18.57 -4.93 -1.35
CA VAL A 85 18.44 -6.16 -0.58
C VAL A 85 17.60 -7.12 -1.39
N PHE A 86 18.19 -8.18 -1.90
CA PHE A 86 17.52 -9.20 -2.72
C PHE A 86 16.79 -10.22 -1.86
N GLN A 87 15.79 -10.88 -2.40
CA GLN A 87 14.99 -11.93 -1.76
C GLN A 87 15.84 -13.05 -1.14
N ASN A 88 16.94 -13.45 -1.80
CA ASN A 88 17.88 -14.46 -1.31
C ASN A 88 19.03 -13.87 -0.48
N TYR A 89 18.90 -12.57 -0.07
CA TYR A 89 19.90 -11.81 0.70
C TYR A 89 21.23 -11.56 -0.01
N ALA A 90 21.60 -12.30 -1.03
CA ALA A 90 22.86 -12.23 -1.78
C ALA A 90 24.10 -12.08 -0.89
N LEU A 91 24.14 -12.75 0.27
CA LEU A 91 25.29 -12.73 1.19
C LEU A 91 26.45 -13.57 0.65
N LEU A 92 27.67 -13.14 0.92
CA LEU A 92 28.90 -13.83 0.51
C LEU A 92 29.14 -15.03 1.47
N PRO A 93 28.91 -16.29 1.03
CA PRO A 93 28.84 -17.43 1.95
C PRO A 93 30.21 -17.81 2.52
N HIS A 94 31.30 -17.45 1.87
CA HIS A 94 32.69 -17.70 2.28
C HIS A 94 33.22 -16.64 3.27
N LYS A 95 32.43 -15.57 3.53
CA LYS A 95 32.77 -14.49 4.46
C LYS A 95 31.95 -14.62 5.77
N ASN A 96 32.48 -14.03 6.85
CA ASN A 96 31.75 -13.87 8.10
C ASN A 96 30.78 -12.66 8.02
N VAL A 97 30.07 -12.37 9.12
CA VAL A 97 29.13 -11.24 9.22
C VAL A 97 29.85 -9.92 9.02
N PHE A 98 30.96 -9.69 9.74
CA PHE A 98 31.76 -8.46 9.62
C PHE A 98 32.18 -8.21 8.17
N ASP A 99 32.75 -9.20 7.52
CA ASP A 99 33.26 -9.08 6.15
C ASP A 99 32.16 -8.87 5.11
N ASN A 100 30.94 -9.38 5.34
CA ASN A 100 29.79 -9.12 4.51
C ASN A 100 29.37 -7.64 4.61
N ILE A 101 29.24 -7.12 5.84
CA ILE A 101 28.85 -5.73 6.06
C ILE A 101 29.95 -4.76 5.60
N ALA A 102 31.21 -5.09 5.87
CA ALA A 102 32.37 -4.26 5.46
C ALA A 102 32.64 -4.24 3.95
N PHE A 103 32.04 -5.17 3.19
CA PHE A 103 32.36 -5.37 1.78
C PHE A 103 32.20 -4.09 0.91
N PRO A 104 31.09 -3.34 0.98
CA PRO A 104 30.93 -2.11 0.21
C PRO A 104 31.97 -1.03 0.57
N LEU A 105 32.33 -0.90 1.85
CA LEU A 105 33.35 0.06 2.31
C LEU A 105 34.75 -0.31 1.83
N LYS A 106 35.08 -1.63 1.79
CA LYS A 106 36.35 -2.14 1.26
C LYS A 106 36.51 -1.83 -0.22
N ILE A 107 35.43 -1.95 -1.02
CA ILE A 107 35.44 -1.56 -2.45
C ILE A 107 35.72 -0.07 -2.63
N ARG A 108 35.13 0.78 -1.77
CA ARG A 108 35.37 2.23 -1.74
C ARG A 108 36.74 2.62 -1.16
N LYS A 109 37.56 1.64 -0.74
CA LYS A 109 38.89 1.83 -0.16
C LYS A 109 38.90 2.73 1.09
N ILE A 110 37.84 2.63 1.90
CA ILE A 110 37.75 3.34 3.16
C ILE A 110 38.80 2.79 4.15
N ASP A 111 39.30 3.64 5.02
CA ASP A 111 40.28 3.27 6.05
C ASP A 111 39.78 2.16 6.97
N LYS A 112 40.69 1.26 7.39
CA LYS A 112 40.37 0.07 8.19
C LYS A 112 39.70 0.41 9.51
N HIS A 113 40.16 1.45 10.19
CA HIS A 113 39.62 1.86 11.47
C HIS A 113 38.20 2.41 11.34
N GLU A 114 37.96 3.21 10.30
CA GLU A 114 36.63 3.72 9.97
C GLU A 114 35.67 2.59 9.55
N ILE A 115 36.15 1.58 8.81
CA ILE A 115 35.36 0.37 8.48
C ILE A 115 34.92 -0.34 9.77
N GLU A 116 35.84 -0.57 10.70
CA GLU A 116 35.54 -1.26 11.96
C GLU A 116 34.47 -0.50 12.75
N LYS A 117 34.61 0.81 12.90
CA LYS A 117 33.64 1.68 13.57
C LYS A 117 32.26 1.58 12.93
N ARG A 118 32.15 1.78 11.61
CA ARG A 118 30.85 1.76 10.91
C ARG A 118 30.19 0.39 10.94
N VAL A 119 30.96 -0.69 10.82
CA VAL A 119 30.41 -2.06 10.90
C VAL A 119 29.85 -2.34 12.29
N MET A 120 30.55 -1.92 13.36
CA MET A 120 30.03 -2.10 14.73
C MET A 120 28.77 -1.26 14.97
N GLU A 121 28.71 -0.05 14.46
CA GLU A 121 27.50 0.78 14.50
C GLU A 121 26.33 0.14 13.73
N ALA A 122 26.58 -0.37 12.52
CA ALA A 122 25.56 -1.06 11.72
C ALA A 122 25.07 -2.34 12.42
N LEU A 123 25.95 -3.14 13.01
CA LEU A 123 25.57 -4.33 13.79
C LEU A 123 24.69 -3.97 14.99
N LYS A 124 24.97 -2.86 15.67
CA LYS A 124 24.13 -2.36 16.76
C LYS A 124 22.74 -1.94 16.26
N LEU A 125 22.68 -1.27 15.10
CA LEU A 125 21.40 -0.84 14.49
C LEU A 125 20.50 -2.04 14.18
N VAL A 126 21.05 -3.13 13.65
CA VAL A 126 20.29 -4.34 13.28
C VAL A 126 20.25 -5.40 14.40
N ARG A 127 20.60 -5.05 15.64
CA ARG A 127 20.59 -5.95 16.83
C ARG A 127 21.40 -7.24 16.66
N LEU A 128 22.56 -7.16 16.01
CA LEU A 128 23.47 -8.29 15.80
C LEU A 128 24.85 -8.07 16.47
N THR A 129 24.92 -7.28 17.55
CA THR A 129 26.16 -7.12 18.34
C THR A 129 26.65 -8.47 18.85
N GLY A 130 27.93 -8.76 18.71
CA GLY A 130 28.55 -10.06 19.12
C GLY A 130 28.46 -11.14 18.04
N PHE A 131 27.97 -10.82 16.83
CA PHE A 131 27.87 -11.76 15.71
C PHE A 131 28.98 -11.55 14.67
N GLU A 132 29.91 -10.62 14.88
CA GLU A 132 30.91 -10.15 13.88
C GLU A 132 31.66 -11.29 13.20
N HIS A 133 32.09 -12.29 13.98
CA HIS A 133 32.90 -13.39 13.50
C HIS A 133 32.11 -14.64 13.10
N ARG A 134 30.77 -14.62 13.23
CA ARG A 134 29.93 -15.76 12.83
C ARG A 134 29.94 -15.97 11.33
N ARG A 135 29.95 -17.22 10.89
CA ARG A 135 29.77 -17.59 9.47
C ARG A 135 28.32 -17.45 9.06
N ILE A 136 28.08 -17.00 7.84
CA ILE A 136 26.71 -16.78 7.29
C ILE A 136 25.86 -18.05 7.32
N GLN A 137 26.46 -19.23 7.07
CA GLN A 137 25.73 -20.51 7.06
C GLN A 137 25.17 -20.89 8.44
N LYS A 138 25.69 -20.31 9.54
CA LYS A 138 25.24 -20.57 10.93
C LYS A 138 24.16 -19.60 11.39
N LEU A 139 23.68 -18.71 10.53
CA LEU A 139 22.65 -17.73 10.83
C LEU A 139 21.26 -18.24 10.45
N SER A 140 20.25 -17.88 11.25
CA SER A 140 18.84 -18.03 10.88
C SER A 140 18.48 -17.11 9.69
N GLY A 141 17.31 -17.33 9.07
CA GLY A 141 16.80 -16.49 7.98
C GLY A 141 16.74 -15.01 8.36
N GLY A 142 16.11 -14.66 9.48
CA GLY A 142 16.04 -13.29 9.98
C GLY A 142 17.40 -12.67 10.31
N GLN A 143 18.35 -13.47 10.84
CA GLN A 143 19.71 -12.97 11.06
C GLN A 143 20.44 -12.68 9.75
N LYS A 144 20.28 -13.52 8.72
CA LYS A 144 20.84 -13.26 7.38
C LYS A 144 20.24 -11.99 6.77
N GLN A 145 18.94 -11.79 6.92
CA GLN A 145 18.24 -10.58 6.46
C GLN A 145 18.82 -9.33 7.13
N ARG A 146 18.96 -9.33 8.46
CA ARG A 146 19.57 -8.22 9.22
C ARG A 146 20.99 -7.90 8.74
N VAL A 147 21.80 -8.93 8.41
CA VAL A 147 23.14 -8.72 7.82
C VAL A 147 23.04 -8.07 6.44
N ALA A 148 22.10 -8.50 5.59
CA ALA A 148 21.90 -7.92 4.26
C ALA A 148 21.46 -6.45 4.34
N ILE A 149 20.55 -6.13 5.26
CA ILE A 149 20.11 -4.75 5.53
C ILE A 149 21.29 -3.91 6.03
N ALA A 150 22.06 -4.40 7.03
CA ALA A 150 23.23 -3.70 7.55
C ALA A 150 24.24 -3.40 6.42
N ARG A 151 24.48 -4.36 5.52
CA ARG A 151 25.32 -4.17 4.32
C ARG A 151 24.77 -3.13 3.36
N ALA A 152 23.44 -3.07 3.18
CA ALA A 152 22.81 -2.09 2.30
C ALA A 152 22.93 -0.65 2.85
N ILE A 153 22.72 -0.47 4.15
CA ILE A 153 22.71 0.87 4.76
C ILE A 153 24.10 1.40 5.15
N ILE A 154 25.16 0.55 5.15
CA ILE A 154 26.50 0.92 5.63
C ILE A 154 27.12 2.11 4.90
N ASN A 155 26.76 2.31 3.63
CA ASN A 155 27.19 3.43 2.83
C ASN A 155 26.30 4.68 2.94
N GLN A 156 25.23 4.63 3.75
CA GLN A 156 24.22 5.67 3.90
C GLN A 156 23.65 6.11 2.53
N PRO A 157 23.05 5.17 1.76
CA PRO A 157 22.50 5.50 0.45
C PRO A 157 21.28 6.42 0.58
N LYS A 158 20.93 7.11 -0.51
CA LYS A 158 19.69 7.91 -0.58
C LYS A 158 18.44 7.03 -0.58
N VAL A 159 18.53 5.86 -1.25
CA VAL A 159 17.42 4.93 -1.42
C VAL A 159 17.88 3.48 -1.13
N VAL A 160 17.08 2.75 -0.37
CA VAL A 160 17.23 1.30 -0.15
C VAL A 160 16.06 0.59 -0.83
N LEU A 161 16.39 -0.33 -1.72
CA LEU A 161 15.43 -1.19 -2.42
C LEU A 161 15.36 -2.55 -1.71
N LEU A 162 14.15 -3.02 -1.45
CA LEU A 162 13.88 -4.27 -0.73
C LEU A 162 13.00 -5.16 -1.61
N ASP A 163 13.56 -6.22 -2.19
CA ASP A 163 12.84 -7.14 -3.08
C ASP A 163 12.38 -8.37 -2.29
N GLU A 164 11.11 -8.41 -1.91
CA GLU A 164 10.46 -9.46 -1.11
C GLU A 164 11.29 -9.95 0.09
N PRO A 165 11.83 -9.07 0.92
CA PRO A 165 12.83 -9.48 1.92
C PRO A 165 12.25 -10.34 3.05
N LEU A 166 10.92 -10.34 3.27
CA LEU A 166 10.25 -11.03 4.36
C LEU A 166 9.64 -12.38 3.94
N SER A 167 9.57 -12.68 2.65
CA SER A 167 8.87 -13.85 2.09
C SER A 167 9.37 -15.21 2.61
N ALA A 168 10.64 -15.32 2.97
CA ALA A 168 11.24 -16.56 3.46
C ALA A 168 11.15 -16.77 4.99
N LEU A 169 10.44 -15.88 5.72
CA LEU A 169 10.32 -15.92 7.18
C LEU A 169 8.99 -16.52 7.62
N ASP A 170 9.01 -17.20 8.77
CA ASP A 170 7.78 -17.61 9.46
C ASP A 170 6.98 -16.38 9.96
N LEU A 171 5.68 -16.56 10.20
CA LEU A 171 4.77 -15.47 10.54
C LEU A 171 5.23 -14.62 11.72
N LYS A 172 5.67 -15.26 12.83
CA LYS A 172 6.10 -14.54 14.03
C LYS A 172 7.32 -13.67 13.77
N LEU A 173 8.33 -14.26 13.10
CA LEU A 173 9.56 -13.55 12.76
C LEU A 173 9.30 -12.46 11.74
N ARG A 174 8.38 -12.69 10.79
CA ARG A 174 7.94 -11.70 9.80
C ARG A 174 7.37 -10.45 10.48
N THR A 175 6.40 -10.61 11.38
CA THR A 175 5.82 -9.51 12.15
C THR A 175 6.86 -8.74 12.96
N GLU A 176 7.79 -9.44 13.64
CA GLU A 176 8.89 -8.79 14.36
C GLU A 176 9.77 -7.95 13.41
N MET A 177 10.09 -8.49 12.23
CA MET A 177 10.93 -7.81 11.23
C MET A 177 10.25 -6.61 10.58
N GLN A 178 8.92 -6.62 10.40
CA GLN A 178 8.15 -5.46 9.93
C GLN A 178 8.35 -4.26 10.87
N TYR A 179 8.11 -4.45 12.17
CA TYR A 179 8.33 -3.39 13.17
C TYR A 179 9.78 -2.88 13.17
N GLU A 180 10.75 -3.79 13.07
CA GLU A 180 12.16 -3.42 13.08
C GLU A 180 12.58 -2.64 11.83
N LEU A 181 12.10 -3.06 10.65
CA LEU A 181 12.37 -2.36 9.39
C LEU A 181 11.78 -0.95 9.40
N ARG A 182 10.54 -0.81 9.85
CA ARG A 182 9.88 0.49 9.98
C ARG A 182 10.62 1.41 10.95
N ALA A 183 10.96 0.91 12.15
CA ALA A 183 11.73 1.67 13.14
C ALA A 183 13.13 2.03 12.64
N LEU A 184 13.78 1.15 11.89
CA LEU A 184 15.08 1.41 11.29
C LEU A 184 15.02 2.51 10.24
N GLN A 185 14.02 2.46 9.34
CA GLN A 185 13.80 3.47 8.31
C GLN A 185 13.57 4.85 8.93
N GLN A 186 12.66 4.96 9.91
CA GLN A 186 12.38 6.19 10.64
C GLN A 186 13.63 6.76 11.32
N LYS A 187 14.43 5.89 11.95
CA LYS A 187 15.67 6.30 12.63
C LYS A 187 16.73 6.83 11.68
N LEU A 188 16.81 6.27 10.47
CA LEU A 188 17.83 6.64 9.48
C LEU A 188 17.38 7.80 8.59
N GLY A 189 16.08 8.04 8.43
CA GLY A 189 15.52 9.03 7.51
C GLY A 189 15.85 8.74 6.03
N ILE A 190 16.16 7.48 5.69
CA ILE A 190 16.45 7.04 4.31
C ILE A 190 15.15 6.64 3.64
N THR A 191 15.02 6.85 2.34
CA THR A 191 13.87 6.36 1.55
C THR A 191 13.98 4.86 1.36
N PHE A 192 12.92 4.12 1.70
CA PHE A 192 12.80 2.70 1.41
C PHE A 192 11.76 2.48 0.32
N ILE A 193 12.10 1.62 -0.66
CA ILE A 193 11.17 1.11 -1.67
C ILE A 193 11.10 -0.40 -1.47
N PHE A 194 9.96 -0.87 -1.06
CA PHE A 194 9.68 -2.25 -0.67
C PHE A 194 8.78 -2.91 -1.70
N VAL A 195 9.13 -4.10 -2.13
CA VAL A 195 8.31 -4.93 -3.02
C VAL A 195 7.76 -6.09 -2.23
N THR A 196 6.47 -6.28 -2.29
CA THR A 196 5.78 -7.43 -1.71
C THR A 196 4.53 -7.81 -2.51
N HIS A 197 4.04 -9.02 -2.27
CA HIS A 197 2.70 -9.46 -2.67
C HIS A 197 1.79 -9.66 -1.44
N ASP A 198 2.28 -9.37 -0.24
CA ASP A 198 1.56 -9.53 1.03
C ASP A 198 0.94 -8.17 1.40
N GLN A 199 -0.40 -8.16 1.51
CA GLN A 199 -1.19 -6.97 1.80
C GLN A 199 -0.95 -6.47 3.22
N GLU A 200 -0.84 -7.38 4.19
CA GLU A 200 -0.60 -7.03 5.59
C GLU A 200 0.76 -6.32 5.75
N GLU A 201 1.79 -6.77 5.01
CA GLU A 201 3.10 -6.11 5.00
C GLU A 201 3.00 -4.68 4.46
N ALA A 202 2.28 -4.49 3.35
CA ALA A 202 2.11 -3.19 2.72
C ALA A 202 1.35 -2.23 3.64
N LEU A 203 0.21 -2.64 4.18
CA LEU A 203 -0.61 -1.81 5.07
C LEU A 203 0.11 -1.45 6.37
N ALA A 204 0.89 -2.39 6.96
CA ALA A 204 1.54 -2.18 8.25
C ALA A 204 2.78 -1.28 8.21
N MET A 205 3.48 -1.22 7.07
CA MET A 205 4.80 -0.58 7.03
C MET A 205 4.87 0.71 6.21
N SER A 206 3.95 0.92 5.26
CA SER A 206 4.10 1.97 4.25
C SER A 206 3.65 3.35 4.75
N ASP A 207 4.27 4.39 4.22
CA ASP A 207 3.72 5.74 4.19
C ASP A 207 2.86 5.94 2.93
N TRP A 208 3.18 5.18 1.84
CA TRP A 208 2.48 5.24 0.57
C TRP A 208 2.58 3.90 -0.15
N ILE A 209 1.49 3.44 -0.76
CA ILE A 209 1.40 2.18 -1.49
C ILE A 209 1.08 2.49 -2.96
N PHE A 210 1.71 1.76 -3.87
CA PHE A 210 1.36 1.69 -5.29
C PHE A 210 0.86 0.28 -5.58
N ILE A 211 -0.39 0.14 -5.97
CA ILE A 211 -0.97 -1.13 -6.42
C ILE A 211 -0.68 -1.30 -7.90
N ILE A 212 0.06 -2.37 -8.23
CA ILE A 212 0.50 -2.65 -9.60
C ILE A 212 -0.17 -3.92 -10.09
N ASN A 213 -0.84 -3.81 -11.23
CA ASN A 213 -1.43 -4.93 -11.93
C ASN A 213 -1.12 -4.86 -13.42
N GLU A 214 -0.75 -5.99 -14.03
CA GLU A 214 -0.48 -6.12 -15.47
C GLU A 214 0.43 -5.02 -16.07
N GLY A 215 1.39 -4.55 -15.27
CA GLY A 215 2.38 -3.55 -15.68
C GLY A 215 1.91 -2.10 -15.59
N GLU A 216 0.79 -1.83 -14.97
CA GLU A 216 0.21 -0.50 -14.75
C GLU A 216 0.06 -0.23 -13.25
N ILE A 217 0.11 1.04 -12.83
CA ILE A 217 -0.31 1.47 -11.50
C ILE A 217 -1.82 1.63 -11.56
N ILE A 218 -2.54 0.89 -10.71
CA ILE A 218 -4.00 0.91 -10.67
C ILE A 218 -4.51 1.95 -9.68
N GLN A 219 -3.86 2.05 -8.52
CA GLN A 219 -4.16 3.03 -7.48
C GLN A 219 -2.92 3.28 -6.64
N SER A 220 -2.75 4.51 -6.16
CA SER A 220 -1.73 4.86 -5.19
C SER A 220 -2.30 5.74 -4.08
N GLY A 221 -1.80 5.58 -2.84
CA GLY A 221 -2.32 6.32 -1.70
C GLY A 221 -1.67 5.90 -0.39
N THR A 222 -2.12 6.50 0.70
CA THR A 222 -1.78 6.01 2.03
C THR A 222 -2.40 4.63 2.27
N PRO A 223 -1.91 3.84 3.25
CA PRO A 223 -2.53 2.56 3.58
C PRO A 223 -4.03 2.66 3.88
N VAL A 224 -4.45 3.74 4.53
CA VAL A 224 -5.86 3.99 4.90
C VAL A 224 -6.68 4.26 3.63
N ASP A 225 -6.24 5.20 2.78
CA ASP A 225 -6.95 5.55 1.54
C ASP A 225 -7.15 4.32 0.64
N ILE A 226 -6.11 3.50 0.47
CA ILE A 226 -6.17 2.29 -0.35
C ILE A 226 -7.15 1.24 0.21
N TYR A 227 -7.26 1.13 1.55
CA TYR A 227 -8.12 0.16 2.20
C TYR A 227 -9.58 0.63 2.26
N ASP A 228 -9.81 1.88 2.64
CA ASP A 228 -11.14 2.44 2.87
C ASP A 228 -11.78 2.91 1.56
N GLU A 229 -10.98 3.47 0.63
CA GLU A 229 -11.44 4.08 -0.62
C GLU A 229 -10.86 3.38 -1.87
N PRO A 230 -11.08 2.08 -2.07
CA PRO A 230 -10.63 1.40 -3.28
C PRO A 230 -11.38 1.93 -4.51
N ILE A 231 -10.66 2.28 -5.58
CA ILE A 231 -11.26 2.86 -6.80
C ILE A 231 -12.09 1.86 -7.61
N ASN A 232 -11.84 0.57 -7.47
CA ASN A 232 -12.53 -0.47 -8.22
C ASN A 232 -12.53 -1.83 -7.51
N ARG A 233 -13.31 -2.78 -8.07
CA ARG A 233 -13.42 -4.15 -7.53
C ARG A 233 -12.09 -4.87 -7.38
N PHE A 234 -11.15 -4.64 -8.30
CA PHE A 234 -9.85 -5.29 -8.24
C PHE A 234 -9.11 -4.84 -6.97
N VAL A 235 -9.01 -3.53 -6.75
CA VAL A 235 -8.33 -3.00 -5.55
C VAL A 235 -9.06 -3.44 -4.29
N ALA A 236 -10.39 -3.31 -4.23
CA ALA A 236 -11.20 -3.68 -3.07
C ALA A 236 -10.96 -5.13 -2.63
N THR A 237 -10.95 -6.07 -3.60
CA THR A 237 -10.74 -7.50 -3.33
C THR A 237 -9.28 -7.89 -3.18
N PHE A 238 -8.38 -7.10 -3.76
CA PHE A 238 -6.95 -7.36 -3.70
C PHE A 238 -6.34 -6.92 -2.37
N ILE A 239 -6.80 -5.81 -1.78
CA ILE A 239 -6.21 -5.27 -0.53
C ILE A 239 -6.78 -5.92 0.73
N GLY A 240 -7.93 -6.53 0.65
CA GLY A 240 -8.62 -7.17 1.77
C GLY A 240 -9.91 -7.86 1.33
N GLU A 241 -10.51 -8.61 2.24
CA GLU A 241 -11.83 -9.20 2.00
C GLU A 241 -12.89 -8.09 1.96
N SER A 242 -13.90 -8.24 1.07
CA SER A 242 -14.90 -7.21 0.83
C SER A 242 -16.24 -7.81 0.45
N ASN A 243 -17.31 -7.27 0.98
CA ASN A 243 -18.65 -7.47 0.43
C ASN A 243 -18.89 -6.44 -0.66
N ILE A 244 -19.05 -6.88 -1.90
CA ILE A 244 -19.29 -5.97 -3.03
C ILE A 244 -20.65 -6.30 -3.62
N VAL A 245 -21.57 -5.33 -3.55
CA VAL A 245 -22.94 -5.46 -4.07
C VAL A 245 -23.20 -4.38 -5.10
N LYS A 246 -24.08 -4.67 -6.06
CA LYS A 246 -24.52 -3.66 -7.04
C LYS A 246 -25.50 -2.71 -6.41
N GLY A 247 -25.31 -1.41 -6.64
CA GLY A 247 -26.15 -0.34 -6.16
C GLY A 247 -26.49 0.67 -7.25
N ILE A 248 -27.35 1.61 -6.89
CA ILE A 248 -27.70 2.78 -7.71
C ILE A 248 -27.57 4.00 -6.82
N MET A 249 -26.73 4.95 -7.21
CA MET A 249 -26.60 6.23 -6.52
C MET A 249 -27.84 7.08 -6.82
N LEU A 250 -28.67 7.36 -5.83
CA LEU A 250 -29.92 8.12 -6.03
C LEU A 250 -29.66 9.63 -6.02
N SER A 251 -28.79 10.09 -5.19
CA SER A 251 -28.25 11.44 -5.05
C SER A 251 -26.99 11.37 -4.22
N ASP A 252 -26.25 12.45 -4.06
CA ASP A 252 -25.15 12.50 -3.12
C ASP A 252 -25.60 12.04 -1.74
N TYR A 253 -24.75 11.24 -1.09
CA TYR A 253 -24.98 10.65 0.24
C TYR A 253 -26.15 9.65 0.34
N LEU A 254 -26.76 9.23 -0.81
CA LEU A 254 -27.89 8.30 -0.80
C LEU A 254 -27.78 7.23 -1.89
N VAL A 255 -27.55 6.00 -1.48
CA VAL A 255 -27.41 4.83 -2.36
C VAL A 255 -28.54 3.82 -2.11
N GLU A 256 -29.01 3.18 -3.19
CA GLU A 256 -29.94 2.05 -3.11
C GLU A 256 -29.19 0.77 -3.49
N PHE A 257 -29.17 -0.19 -2.58
CA PHE A 257 -28.74 -1.57 -2.84
C PHE A 257 -29.58 -2.55 -2.05
N ASN A 258 -29.63 -3.78 -2.51
CA ASN A 258 -30.43 -4.85 -1.87
C ASN A 258 -31.92 -4.46 -1.68
N GLY A 259 -32.48 -3.62 -2.56
CA GLY A 259 -33.86 -3.13 -2.52
C GLY A 259 -34.15 -2.15 -1.38
N LYS A 260 -33.14 -1.61 -0.72
CA LYS A 260 -33.26 -0.60 0.36
C LYS A 260 -32.37 0.59 0.10
N LYS A 261 -32.74 1.73 0.67
CA LYS A 261 -31.97 2.98 0.59
C LYS A 261 -31.16 3.15 1.85
N PHE A 262 -29.89 3.54 1.69
CA PHE A 262 -28.95 3.76 2.77
C PHE A 262 -28.27 5.12 2.57
N GLU A 263 -28.02 5.79 3.69
CA GLU A 263 -27.13 6.96 3.71
C GLU A 263 -25.69 6.50 3.57
N SER A 264 -24.87 7.26 2.87
CA SER A 264 -23.42 7.07 2.71
C SER A 264 -22.73 8.42 2.88
N VAL A 265 -21.40 8.42 2.82
CA VAL A 265 -20.58 9.65 2.86
C VAL A 265 -20.05 10.04 1.49
N ASP A 266 -20.26 9.22 0.46
CA ASP A 266 -19.77 9.45 -0.88
C ASP A 266 -20.71 10.37 -1.69
N GLY A 267 -20.10 11.28 -2.46
CA GLY A 267 -20.77 12.20 -3.36
C GLY A 267 -20.07 12.32 -4.72
N GLY A 268 -20.52 13.29 -5.55
CA GLY A 268 -19.94 13.57 -6.86
C GLY A 268 -20.28 12.55 -7.95
N MET A 269 -21.33 11.74 -7.76
CA MET A 269 -21.82 10.77 -8.73
C MET A 269 -23.12 11.24 -9.40
N ARG A 270 -23.36 10.76 -10.63
CA ARG A 270 -24.58 11.12 -11.34
C ARG A 270 -25.81 10.50 -10.69
N GLN A 271 -26.91 11.23 -10.69
CA GLN A 271 -28.18 10.69 -10.21
C GLN A 271 -28.59 9.44 -11.03
N ASN A 272 -28.99 8.39 -10.32
CA ASN A 272 -29.32 7.06 -10.86
C ASN A 272 -28.15 6.36 -11.58
N GLU A 273 -26.91 6.68 -11.23
CA GLU A 273 -25.74 5.97 -11.74
C GLU A 273 -25.64 4.58 -11.09
N ALA A 274 -25.34 3.58 -11.94
CA ALA A 274 -25.04 2.22 -11.45
C ALA A 274 -23.63 2.19 -10.83
N VAL A 275 -23.53 1.69 -9.62
CA VAL A 275 -22.31 1.67 -8.80
C VAL A 275 -22.07 0.30 -8.17
N ASP A 276 -20.86 0.07 -7.72
CA ASP A 276 -20.53 -1.00 -6.79
C ASP A 276 -20.43 -0.43 -5.37
N VAL A 277 -21.13 -1.05 -4.44
CA VAL A 277 -21.09 -0.71 -3.02
C VAL A 277 -20.21 -1.70 -2.30
N VAL A 278 -19.22 -1.20 -1.57
CA VAL A 278 -18.27 -1.99 -0.77
C VAL A 278 -18.59 -1.80 0.70
N ILE A 279 -18.64 -2.91 1.43
CA ILE A 279 -18.68 -2.92 2.89
C ILE A 279 -17.68 -3.96 3.40
N ARG A 280 -16.78 -3.56 4.27
CA ARG A 280 -15.80 -4.49 4.83
C ARG A 280 -16.47 -5.50 5.77
N PRO A 281 -15.99 -6.75 5.84
CA PRO A 281 -16.57 -7.77 6.73
C PRO A 281 -16.56 -7.40 8.22
N GLU A 282 -15.56 -6.65 8.67
CA GLU A 282 -15.39 -6.17 10.04
C GLU A 282 -16.35 -5.05 10.42
N ASP A 283 -16.88 -4.30 9.44
CA ASP A 283 -17.79 -3.19 9.65
C ASP A 283 -19.25 -3.67 9.79
N LEU A 284 -19.53 -4.90 9.36
CA LEU A 284 -20.84 -5.53 9.52
C LEU A 284 -21.07 -6.01 10.96
N ARG A 285 -21.84 -5.27 11.72
CA ARG A 285 -22.17 -5.59 13.12
C ARG A 285 -23.38 -6.52 13.21
N GLN A 286 -23.20 -7.66 13.88
CA GLN A 286 -24.27 -8.62 14.13
C GLN A 286 -25.24 -8.07 15.19
N THR A 287 -26.54 -8.00 14.84
CA THR A 287 -27.64 -7.53 15.71
C THR A 287 -28.79 -8.52 15.76
N LEU A 288 -29.83 -8.20 16.54
CA LEU A 288 -31.09 -8.93 16.48
C LEU A 288 -31.77 -8.70 15.12
N PRO A 289 -32.62 -9.65 14.66
CA PRO A 289 -33.25 -9.51 13.34
C PRO A 289 -34.12 -8.27 13.18
N ASP A 290 -34.76 -7.80 14.25
CA ASP A 290 -35.64 -6.62 14.28
C ASP A 290 -34.88 -5.28 14.42
N GLU A 291 -33.61 -5.34 14.72
CA GLU A 291 -32.72 -4.16 14.82
C GLU A 291 -31.81 -3.97 13.62
N GLY A 292 -31.68 -4.98 12.75
CA GLY A 292 -30.75 -4.96 11.61
C GLY A 292 -31.25 -4.19 10.41
N LYS A 293 -30.34 -3.47 9.76
CA LYS A 293 -30.58 -2.84 8.44
C LYS A 293 -30.78 -3.87 7.34
N LEU A 294 -30.05 -4.99 7.40
CA LEU A 294 -30.17 -6.15 6.51
C LEU A 294 -30.48 -7.40 7.35
N LEU A 295 -31.24 -8.32 6.78
CA LEU A 295 -31.51 -9.63 7.37
C LEU A 295 -30.79 -10.71 6.57
N VAL A 296 -30.02 -11.54 7.25
CA VAL A 296 -29.26 -12.61 6.61
C VAL A 296 -29.38 -13.93 7.39
N ARG A 297 -29.38 -15.03 6.65
CA ARG A 297 -29.36 -16.39 7.22
C ARG A 297 -27.95 -16.95 7.20
N VAL A 298 -27.44 -17.30 8.37
CA VAL A 298 -26.10 -17.87 8.55
C VAL A 298 -26.00 -19.22 7.83
N LYS A 299 -25.05 -19.33 6.89
CA LYS A 299 -24.74 -20.57 6.18
C LYS A 299 -23.61 -21.35 6.83
N THR A 300 -22.51 -20.68 7.13
CA THR A 300 -21.32 -21.28 7.74
C THR A 300 -20.65 -20.28 8.69
N GLN A 301 -19.85 -20.80 9.60
CA GLN A 301 -18.94 -20.00 10.40
C GLN A 301 -17.63 -20.75 10.62
N LEU A 302 -16.53 -20.01 10.69
CA LEU A 302 -15.21 -20.54 10.92
C LEU A 302 -14.48 -19.66 11.95
N PHE A 303 -13.93 -20.27 13.01
CA PHE A 303 -13.15 -19.52 13.99
C PHE A 303 -11.71 -19.30 13.49
N ARG A 304 -11.31 -18.05 13.34
CA ARG A 304 -9.97 -17.63 12.86
C ARG A 304 -9.00 -17.23 13.99
N GLY A 305 -9.36 -17.51 15.25
CA GLY A 305 -8.54 -17.19 16.43
C GLY A 305 -8.93 -15.88 17.09
N VAL A 306 -9.07 -14.78 16.36
CA VAL A 306 -9.45 -13.45 16.87
C VAL A 306 -10.93 -13.15 16.62
N HIS A 307 -11.49 -13.67 15.54
CA HIS A 307 -12.90 -13.48 15.15
C HIS A 307 -13.47 -14.76 14.56
N TYR A 308 -14.77 -14.77 14.40
CA TYR A 308 -15.53 -15.72 13.58
C TYR A 308 -15.72 -15.09 12.19
N GLU A 309 -15.29 -15.78 11.14
CA GLU A 309 -15.67 -15.52 9.77
C GLU A 309 -17.00 -16.21 9.52
N ILE A 310 -18.03 -15.41 9.29
CA ILE A 310 -19.40 -15.87 9.12
C ILE A 310 -19.81 -15.61 7.69
N ILE A 311 -20.27 -16.64 6.98
CA ILE A 311 -20.90 -16.49 5.65
C ILE A 311 -22.40 -16.64 5.85
N ALA A 312 -23.14 -15.64 5.43
CA ALA A 312 -24.59 -15.60 5.49
C ALA A 312 -25.18 -15.19 4.13
N THR A 313 -26.46 -15.42 3.93
CA THR A 313 -27.17 -15.05 2.69
C THR A 313 -28.46 -14.34 3.04
N ASP A 314 -28.73 -13.26 2.32
CA ASP A 314 -30.01 -12.57 2.42
C ASP A 314 -31.12 -13.23 1.58
N ASP A 315 -32.32 -12.65 1.60
CA ASP A 315 -33.50 -13.17 0.88
C ASP A 315 -33.40 -12.99 -0.64
N LEU A 316 -32.47 -12.14 -1.13
CA LEU A 316 -32.19 -11.95 -2.56
C LEU A 316 -31.13 -12.90 -3.08
N GLY A 317 -30.49 -13.67 -2.19
CA GLY A 317 -29.45 -14.64 -2.51
C GLY A 317 -28.04 -14.05 -2.54
N GLN A 318 -27.86 -12.80 -2.14
CA GLN A 318 -26.54 -12.19 -1.96
C GLN A 318 -25.83 -12.82 -0.77
N GLU A 319 -24.58 -13.22 -0.95
CA GLU A 319 -23.71 -13.69 0.12
C GLU A 319 -23.03 -12.50 0.81
N TRP A 320 -22.98 -12.60 2.15
CA TRP A 320 -22.35 -11.63 3.03
C TRP A 320 -21.32 -12.35 3.89
N MET A 321 -20.09 -11.83 3.89
CA MET A 321 -19.02 -12.20 4.80
C MET A 321 -19.01 -11.22 5.97
N ILE A 322 -18.94 -11.74 7.18
CA ILE A 322 -18.98 -10.95 8.41
C ILE A 322 -17.84 -11.39 9.32
N HIS A 323 -17.05 -10.45 9.82
CA HIS A 323 -16.04 -10.70 10.86
C HIS A 323 -16.61 -10.28 12.21
N SER A 324 -16.93 -11.23 13.07
CA SER A 324 -17.54 -10.97 14.36
C SER A 324 -16.77 -11.62 15.50
N THR A 325 -16.63 -10.93 16.61
CA THR A 325 -16.14 -11.54 17.85
C THR A 325 -17.20 -12.42 18.53
N ARG A 326 -18.44 -12.37 18.07
CA ARG A 326 -19.57 -13.17 18.56
C ARG A 326 -19.82 -14.35 17.63
N GLN A 327 -20.12 -15.49 18.23
CA GLN A 327 -20.53 -16.69 17.50
C GLN A 327 -21.95 -16.52 16.98
N ALA A 328 -22.23 -16.99 15.78
CA ALA A 328 -23.58 -17.17 15.23
C ALA A 328 -23.96 -18.65 15.16
N ILE A 329 -25.23 -18.97 15.05
CA ILE A 329 -25.71 -20.34 14.89
C ILE A 329 -26.05 -20.58 13.43
N VAL A 330 -25.51 -21.64 12.84
CA VAL A 330 -25.82 -22.01 11.44
C VAL A 330 -27.31 -22.26 11.27
N GLY A 331 -27.93 -21.63 10.27
CA GLY A 331 -29.35 -21.64 9.99
C GLY A 331 -30.15 -20.53 10.69
N GLU A 332 -29.59 -19.85 11.66
CA GLU A 332 -30.20 -18.68 12.31
C GLU A 332 -30.30 -17.49 11.37
N VAL A 333 -31.33 -16.67 11.56
CA VAL A 333 -31.46 -15.36 10.92
C VAL A 333 -30.94 -14.31 11.88
N ILE A 334 -30.01 -13.50 11.44
CA ILE A 334 -29.42 -12.38 12.18
C ILE A 334 -29.65 -11.07 11.44
N GLY A 335 -29.68 -9.97 12.17
CA GLY A 335 -29.60 -8.64 11.60
C GLY A 335 -28.14 -8.22 11.37
N LEU A 336 -27.90 -7.44 10.34
CA LEU A 336 -26.64 -6.73 10.11
C LEU A 336 -26.89 -5.24 10.21
N ASP A 337 -26.05 -4.56 10.97
CA ASP A 337 -26.02 -3.10 11.06
C ASP A 337 -24.65 -2.57 10.66
N PHE A 338 -24.62 -1.37 10.11
CA PHE A 338 -23.42 -0.65 9.65
C PHE A 338 -23.75 0.85 9.58
N ASP A 339 -22.74 1.71 9.69
CA ASP A 339 -22.92 3.17 9.64
C ASP A 339 -22.74 3.70 8.20
N PRO A 340 -23.13 4.94 7.89
CA PRO A 340 -22.92 5.54 6.58
C PRO A 340 -21.46 5.58 6.15
N GLU A 341 -20.52 5.75 7.11
CA GLU A 341 -19.08 5.75 6.89
C GLU A 341 -18.51 4.35 6.56
N ASP A 342 -19.25 3.28 6.88
CA ASP A 342 -18.88 1.89 6.59
C ASP A 342 -19.18 1.51 5.12
N ILE A 343 -19.88 2.39 4.38
CA ILE A 343 -20.26 2.20 2.98
C ILE A 343 -19.32 3.00 2.11
N HIS A 344 -18.58 2.33 1.21
CA HIS A 344 -17.82 2.99 0.16
C HIS A 344 -18.40 2.68 -1.21
N ILE A 345 -18.50 3.70 -2.07
CA ILE A 345 -19.17 3.61 -3.38
C ILE A 345 -18.15 3.79 -4.51
N MET A 346 -18.02 2.75 -5.34
CA MET A 346 -17.13 2.74 -6.49
C MET A 346 -17.93 2.93 -7.78
N ARG A 347 -17.48 3.82 -8.65
CA ARG A 347 -17.99 3.89 -10.03
C ARG A 347 -17.49 2.72 -10.85
N LEU A 348 -18.29 2.31 -11.81
CA LEU A 348 -17.91 1.20 -12.70
C LEU A 348 -16.84 1.66 -13.68
N ASN A 349 -15.69 0.97 -13.70
CA ASN A 349 -14.54 1.22 -14.59
C ASN A 349 -13.88 2.60 -14.41
N GLU A 350 -13.96 3.19 -13.24
CA GLU A 350 -13.25 4.43 -12.90
C GLU A 350 -11.73 4.17 -12.82
N THR A 351 -10.93 5.06 -13.38
CA THR A 351 -9.46 5.08 -13.23
C THR A 351 -9.08 5.98 -12.04
N GLU A 352 -7.82 5.88 -11.57
CA GLU A 352 -7.32 6.78 -10.51
C GLU A 352 -7.42 8.24 -10.93
N GLU A 353 -7.07 8.58 -12.18
CA GLU A 353 -7.18 9.93 -12.71
C GLU A 353 -8.64 10.43 -12.75
N ASP A 354 -9.60 9.56 -13.12
CA ASP A 354 -11.03 9.91 -13.13
C ASP A 354 -11.57 10.11 -11.71
N PHE A 355 -11.10 9.29 -10.76
CA PHE A 355 -11.46 9.37 -9.34
C PHE A 355 -10.96 10.69 -8.73
N ASP A 356 -9.67 10.99 -8.89
CA ASP A 356 -9.07 12.23 -8.37
C ASP A 356 -9.75 13.47 -8.96
N ALA A 357 -9.96 13.50 -10.28
CA ALA A 357 -10.62 14.60 -10.95
C ALA A 357 -12.06 14.82 -10.43
N ARG A 358 -12.81 13.74 -10.19
CA ARG A 358 -14.15 13.78 -9.63
C ARG A 358 -14.19 14.34 -8.20
N ILE A 359 -13.27 13.91 -7.37
CA ILE A 359 -13.19 14.41 -5.98
C ILE A 359 -12.78 15.88 -5.95
N GLU A 360 -11.82 16.30 -6.79
CA GLU A 360 -11.45 17.71 -6.88
C GLU A 360 -12.63 18.58 -7.34
N GLU A 361 -13.36 18.19 -8.40
CA GLU A 361 -14.54 18.90 -8.90
C GLU A 361 -15.64 19.01 -7.83
N TYR A 362 -15.90 17.90 -7.12
CA TYR A 362 -16.90 17.84 -6.06
C TYR A 362 -16.57 18.77 -4.88
N VAL A 363 -15.33 18.76 -4.42
CA VAL A 363 -14.87 19.63 -3.32
C VAL A 363 -14.90 21.11 -3.71
N GLU A 364 -14.60 21.45 -4.97
CA GLU A 364 -14.72 22.81 -5.48
C GLU A 364 -16.19 23.27 -5.50
N GLU A 365 -17.14 22.43 -5.95
CA GLU A 365 -18.58 22.73 -5.97
C GLU A 365 -19.13 22.94 -4.55
N GLU A 366 -18.83 22.05 -3.60
CA GLU A 366 -19.25 22.21 -2.19
C GLU A 366 -18.70 23.50 -1.57
N THR A 367 -17.45 23.84 -1.87
CA THR A 367 -16.80 25.06 -1.37
C THR A 367 -17.50 26.31 -1.91
N ILE A 368 -17.90 26.30 -3.19
CA ILE A 368 -18.63 27.39 -3.84
C ILE A 368 -20.03 27.51 -3.25
N GLU A 369 -20.75 26.41 -3.06
CA GLU A 369 -22.09 26.42 -2.46
C GLU A 369 -22.07 26.92 -1.01
N ALA A 370 -21.11 26.45 -0.19
CA ALA A 370 -20.94 26.93 1.17
C ALA A 370 -20.59 28.41 1.23
N GLY A 371 -19.78 28.91 0.30
CA GLY A 371 -19.47 30.34 0.16
C GLY A 371 -20.67 31.19 -0.23
N LEU A 372 -21.51 30.68 -1.13
CA LEU A 372 -22.78 31.33 -1.53
C LEU A 372 -23.79 31.38 -0.37
N ILE A 373 -23.94 30.30 0.39
CA ILE A 373 -24.85 30.23 1.54
C ILE A 373 -24.43 31.25 2.60
N ASN A 374 -23.13 31.31 2.96
CA ASN A 374 -22.59 32.27 3.89
C ASN A 374 -22.80 33.74 3.43
N ALA A 375 -22.63 34.02 2.14
CA ALA A 375 -22.85 35.36 1.59
C ALA A 375 -24.34 35.76 1.65
N ILE A 376 -25.28 34.85 1.42
CA ILE A 376 -26.72 35.07 1.54
C ILE A 376 -27.13 35.31 2.99
N GLU A 377 -26.56 34.55 3.92
CA GLU A 377 -26.81 34.74 5.36
C GLU A 377 -26.27 36.11 5.86
N GLU A 378 -25.10 36.54 5.40
CA GLU A 378 -24.58 37.87 5.72
C GLU A 378 -25.44 39.00 5.13
N GLU A 379 -25.96 38.89 3.92
CA GLU A 379 -26.90 39.88 3.33
C GLU A 379 -28.23 39.92 4.13
N MET A 380 -28.78 38.78 4.56
CA MET A 380 -30.02 38.74 5.35
C MET A 380 -29.85 39.39 6.73
N VAL A 381 -28.68 39.27 7.35
CA VAL A 381 -28.39 39.90 8.65
C VAL A 381 -28.24 41.41 8.51
N VAL A 382 -27.72 41.93 7.39
CA VAL A 382 -27.55 43.35 7.15
C VAL A 382 -28.89 44.05 6.85
N ASP A 383 -29.84 43.35 6.20
CA ASP A 383 -31.17 43.92 5.88
C ASP A 383 -32.15 43.87 7.07
N GLY A 384 -31.95 42.93 8.03
CA GLY A 384 -32.73 42.84 9.29
C GLY A 384 -32.42 43.89 10.35
N THR A 385 -31.44 44.79 10.14
CA THR A 385 -31.06 45.84 11.11
C THR A 385 -31.51 47.24 10.70
N LYS A 386 -32.42 47.39 9.74
CA LYS A 386 -32.92 48.66 9.24
C LYS A 386 -34.40 48.95 9.53
N ASP A 387 -34.97 48.32 10.56
CA ASP A 387 -36.30 48.75 11.07
C ASP A 387 -36.23 49.30 12.49
#